data_57760da547d46edbcfcc3c55937f584f
#
_entry.id   57760da547d46edbcfcc3c55937f584f
#
_cell.length_a   1.000
_cell.length_b   1.000
_cell.length_c   1.000
_cell.angle_alpha   90.00
_cell.angle_beta   90.00
_cell.angle_gamma   90.00
#
_symmetry.space_group_name_H-M   'P 1'
#
loop_
_entity.id
_entity.type
_entity.pdbx_description
1 polymer ?
#
loop_
_entity_poly.entity_id
_entity_poly.type
_entity_poly.pdbx_seq_one_letter_code
_entity_poly.pdbx_strand_id
1 'polypeptide(L)'
;METPIYFSQHTIQRFKKVQVLLDQLDPASAPQAIIVPGSPQPESTIIVFPGSFNPPTNAHLALLEQARQFALSSLFSSHKDEHDPLFYAAMSKRTTDKENIERPLLLDRVILLDTVLQQHLPGTGIMLFNRGLYVEQAEAVRSSFPGVRRLFFLLGYDKIVQILDPHYYEDRTTALNTLFSLAELLVAPRGTANAVSLSDLLSQPHNQPFVQYIHALPLSSTYRDISSSRVRQHSAQYLQDIPSEVQRFVSETHAYDTPLRLKDGVEVDYYQERAKRLQVLLQDL
;
A
#
# COMPACT_ATOMS: atom_id res chain seq x y z
N MET A 1 35.04 8.83 9.11
CA MET A 1 34.30 10.03 9.55
C MET A 1 32.83 9.76 9.30
N GLU A 2 32.09 9.58 10.37
CA GLU A 2 30.63 9.38 10.29
C GLU A 2 29.99 10.68 9.81
N THR A 3 29.31 10.63 8.69
CA THR A 3 28.46 11.75 8.28
C THR A 3 27.26 11.76 9.24
N PRO A 4 27.09 12.79 10.08
CA PRO A 4 25.99 12.80 11.02
C PRO A 4 24.66 12.83 10.24
N ILE A 5 23.75 11.91 10.56
CA ILE A 5 22.40 11.89 10.00
C ILE A 5 21.64 13.08 10.59
N TYR A 6 21.52 14.16 9.80
CA TYR A 6 20.76 15.35 10.18
C TYR A 6 19.35 15.27 9.63
N PHE A 7 18.36 15.41 10.54
CA PHE A 7 16.98 15.65 10.15
C PHE A 7 16.69 17.15 10.24
N SER A 8 16.15 17.74 9.18
CA SER A 8 15.66 19.14 9.27
C SER A 8 14.48 19.23 10.24
N GLN A 9 14.27 20.41 10.84
CA GLN A 9 13.10 20.64 11.72
C GLN A 9 11.78 20.32 11.02
N HIS A 10 11.65 20.68 9.75
CA HIS A 10 10.47 20.36 8.93
C HIS A 10 10.27 18.85 8.80
N THR A 11 11.35 18.11 8.55
CA THR A 11 11.32 16.64 8.47
C THR A 11 10.88 16.02 9.79
N ILE A 12 11.44 16.47 10.91
CA ILE A 12 11.07 16.00 12.25
C ILE A 12 9.58 16.26 12.53
N GLN A 13 9.08 17.45 12.24
CA GLN A 13 7.65 17.77 12.43
C GLN A 13 6.74 16.86 11.59
N ARG A 14 7.14 16.55 10.36
CA ARG A 14 6.40 15.62 9.49
C ARG A 14 6.38 14.21 10.07
N PHE A 15 7.53 13.72 10.55
CA PHE A 15 7.62 12.42 11.23
C PHE A 15 6.73 12.40 12.48
N LYS A 16 6.77 13.43 13.33
CA LYS A 16 5.93 13.53 14.53
C LYS A 16 4.45 13.43 14.20
N LYS A 17 3.97 14.17 13.20
CA LYS A 17 2.56 14.11 12.78
C LYS A 17 2.13 12.72 12.34
N VAL A 18 2.95 12.03 11.54
CA VAL A 18 2.62 10.66 11.08
C VAL A 18 2.73 9.65 12.22
N GLN A 19 3.70 9.80 13.14
CA GLN A 19 3.83 8.92 14.31
C GLN A 19 2.59 8.97 15.20
N VAL A 20 2.07 10.17 15.49
CA VAL A 20 0.81 10.34 16.25
C VAL A 20 -0.35 9.56 15.60
N LEU A 21 -0.47 9.59 14.28
CA LEU A 21 -1.50 8.83 13.58
C LEU A 21 -1.28 7.30 13.69
N LEU A 22 -0.03 6.87 13.57
CA LEU A 22 0.30 5.45 13.73
C LEU A 22 0.01 4.95 15.15
N ASP A 23 0.23 5.80 16.15
CA ASP A 23 -0.02 5.46 17.57
C ASP A 23 -1.52 5.34 17.89
N GLN A 24 -2.36 6.12 17.19
CA GLN A 24 -3.83 6.02 17.30
C GLN A 24 -4.39 4.70 16.72
N LEU A 25 -3.68 4.04 15.82
CA LEU A 25 -4.10 2.80 15.19
C LEU A 25 -3.72 1.60 16.07
N ASP A 26 -4.66 1.12 16.89
CA ASP A 26 -4.49 -0.09 17.69
C ASP A 26 -4.99 -1.33 16.93
N PRO A 27 -4.11 -2.31 16.60
CA PRO A 27 -4.52 -3.55 15.93
C PRO A 27 -5.48 -4.43 16.75
N ALA A 28 -5.56 -4.23 18.07
CA ALA A 28 -6.49 -4.96 18.93
C ALA A 28 -7.90 -4.36 18.95
N SER A 29 -8.03 -3.08 18.55
CA SER A 29 -9.30 -2.39 18.51
C SER A 29 -10.15 -2.80 17.30
N ALA A 30 -11.42 -2.34 17.24
CA ALA A 30 -12.28 -2.49 16.07
C ALA A 30 -11.60 -1.97 14.78
N PRO A 31 -11.99 -2.45 13.59
CA PRO A 31 -11.46 -1.97 12.33
C PRO A 31 -11.56 -0.44 12.21
N GLN A 32 -10.43 0.22 11.96
CA GLN A 32 -10.31 1.68 11.87
C GLN A 32 -9.43 2.08 10.70
N ALA A 33 -9.83 3.18 10.03
CA ALA A 33 -9.06 3.82 8.99
C ALA A 33 -8.86 5.31 9.30
N ILE A 34 -7.66 5.82 9.04
CA ILE A 34 -7.34 7.26 9.14
C ILE A 34 -6.60 7.69 7.87
N ILE A 35 -6.69 8.96 7.52
CA ILE A 35 -5.95 9.54 6.39
C ILE A 35 -4.74 10.35 6.87
N VAL A 36 -3.67 10.31 6.10
CA VAL A 36 -2.49 11.16 6.35
C VAL A 36 -2.83 12.62 6.00
N PRO A 37 -2.40 13.61 6.80
CA PRO A 37 -2.65 15.02 6.54
C PRO A 37 -2.22 15.45 5.13
N GLY A 38 -3.08 16.18 4.44
CA GLY A 38 -2.91 16.56 3.04
C GLY A 38 -3.60 15.62 2.05
N SER A 39 -4.09 14.46 2.50
CA SER A 39 -4.94 13.60 1.68
C SER A 39 -6.34 14.18 1.50
N PRO A 40 -7.00 13.96 0.36
CA PRO A 40 -8.42 14.31 0.17
C PRO A 40 -9.29 13.67 1.26
N GLN A 41 -10.43 14.28 1.60
CA GLN A 41 -11.41 13.66 2.50
C GLN A 41 -12.15 12.55 1.77
N PRO A 42 -12.21 11.30 2.31
CA PRO A 42 -12.92 10.20 1.67
C PRO A 42 -14.44 10.43 1.62
N GLU A 43 -14.99 10.47 0.42
CA GLU A 43 -16.42 10.65 0.16
C GLU A 43 -16.84 10.03 -1.16
N SER A 44 -18.15 9.87 -1.37
CA SER A 44 -18.73 9.32 -2.62
C SER A 44 -18.08 8.01 -3.04
N THR A 45 -17.30 8.00 -4.11
CA THR A 45 -16.60 6.83 -4.61
C THR A 45 -15.10 6.95 -4.34
N ILE A 46 -14.53 5.91 -3.74
CA ILE A 46 -13.09 5.84 -3.50
C ILE A 46 -12.50 4.55 -4.04
N ILE A 47 -11.25 4.65 -4.50
CA ILE A 47 -10.42 3.53 -4.94
C ILE A 47 -9.22 3.47 -4.01
N VAL A 48 -9.09 2.38 -3.28
CA VAL A 48 -8.03 2.16 -2.29
C VAL A 48 -7.09 1.09 -2.80
N PHE A 49 -5.79 1.36 -2.81
CA PHE A 49 -4.74 0.43 -3.17
C PHE A 49 -3.95 0.00 -1.94
N PRO A 50 -4.32 -1.11 -1.27
CA PRO A 50 -3.56 -1.64 -0.15
C PRO A 50 -2.24 -2.26 -0.58
N GLY A 51 -1.17 -1.89 0.10
CA GLY A 51 0.16 -2.42 -0.18
C GLY A 51 1.15 -2.18 0.95
N SER A 52 2.26 -2.92 0.96
CA SER A 52 3.34 -2.65 1.90
C SER A 52 4.23 -1.48 1.47
N PHE A 53 4.26 -1.17 0.16
CA PHE A 53 5.10 -0.15 -0.45
C PHE A 53 6.54 -0.16 0.09
N ASN A 54 7.11 -1.34 0.08
CA ASN A 54 8.42 -1.60 0.69
C ASN A 54 9.45 -2.10 -0.36
N PRO A 55 10.04 -1.18 -1.14
CA PRO A 55 9.68 0.23 -1.35
C PRO A 55 8.50 0.43 -2.34
N PRO A 56 8.00 1.67 -2.50
CA PRO A 56 7.21 2.06 -3.67
C PRO A 56 7.99 1.82 -4.96
N THR A 57 7.31 1.34 -6.01
CA THR A 57 7.92 1.04 -7.32
C THR A 57 7.15 1.72 -8.45
N ASN A 58 7.76 1.79 -9.64
CA ASN A 58 7.10 2.30 -10.83
C ASN A 58 5.84 1.48 -11.20
N ALA A 59 5.80 0.19 -10.84
CA ALA A 59 4.59 -0.62 -11.02
C ALA A 59 3.43 -0.16 -10.12
N HIS A 60 3.69 0.28 -8.88
CA HIS A 60 2.63 0.83 -8.02
C HIS A 60 2.06 2.13 -8.60
N LEU A 61 2.92 3.02 -9.11
CA LEU A 61 2.49 4.26 -9.75
C LEU A 61 1.69 4.00 -11.02
N ALA A 62 2.19 3.11 -11.89
CA ALA A 62 1.51 2.72 -13.13
C ALA A 62 0.13 2.11 -12.84
N LEU A 63 0.01 1.31 -11.77
CA LEU A 63 -1.25 0.67 -11.39
C LEU A 63 -2.27 1.71 -10.90
N LEU A 64 -1.87 2.66 -10.06
CA LEU A 64 -2.73 3.76 -9.62
C LEU A 64 -3.17 4.65 -10.79
N GLU A 65 -2.25 5.01 -11.69
CA GLU A 65 -2.57 5.81 -12.87
C GLU A 65 -3.52 5.07 -13.83
N GLN A 66 -3.28 3.79 -14.07
CA GLN A 66 -4.16 2.97 -14.90
C GLN A 66 -5.56 2.83 -14.29
N ALA A 67 -5.65 2.70 -12.96
CA ALA A 67 -6.93 2.66 -12.27
C ALA A 67 -7.67 4.00 -12.40
N ARG A 68 -6.96 5.12 -12.37
CA ARG A 68 -7.53 6.46 -12.59
C ARG A 68 -8.12 6.57 -14.00
N GLN A 69 -7.35 6.21 -15.02
CA GLN A 69 -7.81 6.25 -16.42
C GLN A 69 -9.00 5.32 -16.65
N PHE A 70 -8.97 4.11 -16.11
CA PHE A 70 -10.04 3.13 -16.23
C PHE A 70 -11.33 3.59 -15.53
N ALA A 71 -11.22 4.16 -14.34
CA ALA A 71 -12.37 4.67 -13.61
C ALA A 71 -13.08 5.78 -14.40
N LEU A 72 -12.35 6.74 -14.93
CA LEU A 72 -12.89 7.86 -15.72
C LEU A 72 -13.52 7.40 -17.05
N SER A 73 -12.95 6.39 -17.71
CA SER A 73 -13.39 5.96 -19.04
C SER A 73 -14.47 4.87 -19.03
N SER A 74 -14.55 4.05 -18.02
CA SER A 74 -15.34 2.80 -18.06
C SER A 74 -16.31 2.62 -16.89
N LEU A 75 -15.88 2.87 -15.65
CA LEU A 75 -16.71 2.59 -14.49
C LEU A 75 -17.78 3.67 -14.24
N PHE A 76 -17.49 4.93 -14.57
CA PHE A 76 -18.33 6.09 -14.24
C PHE A 76 -18.83 6.88 -15.43
N SER A 77 -18.50 6.46 -16.66
CA SER A 77 -18.90 7.13 -17.90
C SER A 77 -20.42 7.29 -18.08
N SER A 78 -21.22 6.47 -17.44
CA SER A 78 -22.70 6.48 -17.52
C SER A 78 -23.39 7.30 -16.41
N HIS A 79 -22.67 7.75 -15.38
CA HIS A 79 -23.25 8.47 -14.23
C HIS A 79 -22.77 9.91 -14.22
N LYS A 80 -23.45 10.80 -14.95
CA LYS A 80 -23.11 12.23 -15.11
C LYS A 80 -23.15 13.07 -13.83
N ASP A 81 -23.68 12.55 -12.74
CA ASP A 81 -23.91 13.29 -11.49
C ASP A 81 -22.99 12.85 -10.32
N GLU A 82 -22.02 11.96 -10.57
CA GLU A 82 -21.08 11.55 -9.53
C GLU A 82 -19.76 12.32 -9.69
N HIS A 83 -19.21 12.80 -8.56
CA HIS A 83 -17.85 13.37 -8.51
C HIS A 83 -16.83 12.31 -8.91
N ASP A 84 -15.73 12.75 -9.51
CA ASP A 84 -14.61 11.89 -9.85
C ASP A 84 -14.17 11.06 -8.63
N PRO A 85 -13.84 9.78 -8.79
CA PRO A 85 -13.41 8.94 -7.69
C PRO A 85 -12.12 9.44 -7.06
N LEU A 86 -12.03 9.36 -5.75
CA LEU A 86 -10.83 9.69 -5.00
C LEU A 86 -9.92 8.44 -4.86
N PHE A 87 -8.62 8.65 -4.96
CA PHE A 87 -7.62 7.57 -4.96
C PHE A 87 -6.77 7.62 -3.70
N TYR A 88 -6.53 6.45 -3.12
CA TYR A 88 -5.69 6.30 -1.92
C TYR A 88 -4.74 5.12 -2.08
N ALA A 89 -3.46 5.34 -1.83
CA ALA A 89 -2.56 4.25 -1.48
C ALA A 89 -2.72 3.95 0.01
N ALA A 90 -2.76 2.69 0.41
CA ALA A 90 -3.05 2.35 1.79
C ALA A 90 -2.04 1.37 2.40
N MET A 91 -1.73 1.57 3.69
CA MET A 91 -0.88 0.68 4.47
C MET A 91 -1.57 0.26 5.75
N SER A 92 -1.28 -0.96 6.20
CA SER A 92 -1.77 -1.49 7.47
C SER A 92 -0.66 -1.51 8.52
N LYS A 93 -1.01 -1.15 9.77
CA LYS A 93 -0.10 -1.25 10.90
C LYS A 93 0.25 -2.71 11.20
N ARG A 94 -0.71 -3.63 11.03
CA ARG A 94 -0.51 -5.07 11.11
C ARG A 94 -0.66 -5.68 9.71
N THR A 95 0.36 -6.40 9.27
CA THR A 95 0.30 -7.23 8.06
C THR A 95 0.01 -8.67 8.47
N THR A 96 -0.86 -9.34 7.73
CA THR A 96 -1.36 -10.70 8.03
C THR A 96 -0.26 -11.77 8.02
N ASP A 97 0.84 -11.54 7.29
CA ASP A 97 1.81 -12.59 6.98
C ASP A 97 3.22 -12.36 7.57
N LYS A 98 3.40 -11.37 8.50
CA LYS A 98 4.77 -11.00 8.93
C LYS A 98 4.86 -10.71 10.42
N GLU A 99 5.53 -11.59 11.13
CA GLU A 99 5.84 -11.45 12.57
C GLU A 99 7.07 -10.57 12.86
N ASN A 100 7.91 -10.29 11.88
CA ASN A 100 9.15 -9.52 12.06
C ASN A 100 8.97 -8.04 11.75
N ILE A 101 9.66 -7.18 12.52
CA ILE A 101 9.75 -5.74 12.27
C ILE A 101 10.29 -5.54 10.86
N GLU A 102 9.40 -5.12 9.95
CA GLU A 102 9.79 -4.85 8.58
C GLU A 102 10.71 -3.64 8.50
N ARG A 103 11.79 -3.83 7.79
CA ARG A 103 12.72 -2.78 7.45
C ARG A 103 12.45 -2.28 6.03
N PRO A 104 12.32 -0.97 5.78
CA PRO A 104 12.31 0.15 6.74
C PRO A 104 11.04 0.24 7.60
N LEU A 105 11.12 1.04 8.67
CA LEU A 105 9.99 1.31 9.58
C LEU A 105 8.75 1.77 8.81
N LEU A 106 7.56 1.44 9.31
CA LEU A 106 6.31 1.88 8.71
C LEU A 106 6.25 3.40 8.57
N LEU A 107 6.74 4.14 9.56
CA LEU A 107 6.85 5.59 9.53
C LEU A 107 7.66 6.10 8.32
N ASP A 108 8.84 5.52 8.06
CA ASP A 108 9.66 5.86 6.89
C ASP A 108 8.94 5.54 5.59
N ARG A 109 8.25 4.39 5.52
CA ARG A 109 7.49 3.98 4.32
C ARG A 109 6.34 4.92 4.02
N VAL A 110 5.60 5.39 5.05
CA VAL A 110 4.52 6.38 4.88
C VAL A 110 5.07 7.70 4.35
N ILE A 111 6.14 8.22 4.95
CA ILE A 111 6.76 9.48 4.52
C ILE A 111 7.32 9.37 3.10
N LEU A 112 7.97 8.25 2.76
CA LEU A 112 8.49 8.01 1.42
C LEU A 112 7.36 7.92 0.38
N LEU A 113 6.30 7.16 0.69
CA LEU A 113 5.14 7.03 -0.19
C LEU A 113 4.46 8.38 -0.42
N ASP A 114 4.27 9.18 0.63
CA ASP A 114 3.70 10.52 0.51
C ASP A 114 4.55 11.42 -0.42
N THR A 115 5.88 11.38 -0.28
CA THR A 115 6.78 12.13 -1.17
C THR A 115 6.65 11.69 -2.63
N VAL A 116 6.60 10.38 -2.87
CA VAL A 116 6.44 9.81 -4.22
C VAL A 116 5.09 10.18 -4.82
N LEU A 117 4.00 10.06 -4.06
CA LEU A 117 2.66 10.38 -4.57
C LEU A 117 2.48 11.87 -4.87
N GLN A 118 2.98 12.75 -4.02
CA GLN A 118 2.94 14.20 -4.27
C GLN A 118 3.65 14.58 -5.56
N GLN A 119 4.77 13.91 -5.87
CA GLN A 119 5.56 14.20 -7.08
C GLN A 119 4.95 13.60 -8.35
N HIS A 120 4.45 12.38 -8.30
CA HIS A 120 4.08 11.61 -9.49
C HIS A 120 2.57 11.48 -9.72
N LEU A 121 1.77 11.50 -8.65
CA LEU A 121 0.32 11.30 -8.69
C LEU A 121 -0.40 12.28 -7.74
N PRO A 122 -0.29 13.61 -7.99
CA PRO A 122 -0.91 14.60 -7.14
C PRO A 122 -2.42 14.35 -7.02
N GLY A 123 -2.96 14.59 -5.83
CA GLY A 123 -4.36 14.30 -5.50
C GLY A 123 -4.64 12.85 -5.06
N THR A 124 -3.65 11.95 -5.10
CA THR A 124 -3.74 10.63 -4.47
C THR A 124 -3.44 10.76 -2.98
N GLY A 125 -4.38 10.32 -2.13
CA GLY A 125 -4.20 10.33 -0.67
C GLY A 125 -3.47 9.10 -0.14
N ILE A 126 -3.17 9.14 1.17
CA ILE A 126 -2.68 7.97 1.91
C ILE A 126 -3.66 7.64 3.02
N MET A 127 -4.07 6.37 3.07
CA MET A 127 -4.93 5.81 4.10
C MET A 127 -4.16 4.78 4.93
N LEU A 128 -4.35 4.83 6.24
CA LEU A 128 -3.71 3.91 7.18
C LEU A 128 -4.78 3.09 7.88
N PHE A 129 -4.56 1.77 7.99
CA PHE A 129 -5.43 0.84 8.66
C PHE A 129 -4.77 0.24 9.90
N ASN A 130 -5.54 -0.03 10.95
CA ASN A 130 -5.06 -0.78 12.09
C ASN A 130 -4.96 -2.28 11.81
N ARG A 131 -5.75 -2.82 10.86
CA ARG A 131 -5.83 -4.25 10.52
C ARG A 131 -5.52 -4.52 9.05
N GLY A 132 -5.24 -5.79 8.71
CA GLY A 132 -4.69 -6.18 7.42
C GLY A 132 -5.62 -6.92 6.46
N LEU A 133 -6.71 -7.51 6.92
CA LEU A 133 -7.65 -8.24 6.05
C LEU A 133 -8.52 -7.26 5.24
N TYR A 134 -8.79 -7.58 3.99
CA TYR A 134 -9.60 -6.72 3.11
C TYR A 134 -11.01 -6.47 3.65
N VAL A 135 -11.64 -7.47 4.27
CA VAL A 135 -12.95 -7.31 4.90
C VAL A 135 -12.87 -6.31 6.06
N GLU A 136 -11.85 -6.41 6.93
CA GLU A 136 -11.64 -5.48 8.03
C GLU A 136 -11.32 -4.06 7.52
N GLN A 137 -10.56 -3.94 6.42
CA GLN A 137 -10.30 -2.64 5.79
C GLN A 137 -11.56 -2.02 5.20
N ALA A 138 -12.45 -2.84 4.60
CA ALA A 138 -13.74 -2.36 4.09
C ALA A 138 -14.64 -1.87 5.24
N GLU A 139 -14.73 -2.62 6.33
CA GLU A 139 -15.43 -2.22 7.56
C GLU A 139 -14.85 -0.92 8.14
N ALA A 140 -13.51 -0.82 8.19
CA ALA A 140 -12.80 0.37 8.66
C ALA A 140 -13.15 1.61 7.83
N VAL A 141 -13.17 1.50 6.49
CA VAL A 141 -13.56 2.60 5.61
C VAL A 141 -15.01 3.02 5.88
N ARG A 142 -15.93 2.07 5.95
CA ARG A 142 -17.34 2.35 6.15
C ARG A 142 -17.63 3.01 7.51
N SER A 143 -16.95 2.56 8.56
CA SER A 143 -17.11 3.12 9.91
C SER A 143 -16.43 4.48 10.08
N SER A 144 -15.22 4.65 9.53
CA SER A 144 -14.46 5.89 9.68
C SER A 144 -14.90 7.01 8.73
N PHE A 145 -15.47 6.66 7.56
CA PHE A 145 -15.86 7.61 6.52
C PHE A 145 -17.29 7.36 6.01
N PRO A 146 -18.31 7.75 6.76
CA PRO A 146 -19.73 7.48 6.40
C PRO A 146 -20.18 8.16 5.09
N GLY A 147 -19.42 9.14 4.57
CA GLY A 147 -19.66 9.77 3.26
C GLY A 147 -19.29 8.88 2.07
N VAL A 148 -18.57 7.78 2.28
CA VAL A 148 -18.19 6.85 1.22
C VAL A 148 -19.37 5.98 0.84
N ARG A 149 -19.83 6.07 -0.41
CA ARG A 149 -20.95 5.28 -0.96
C ARG A 149 -20.46 4.03 -1.69
N ARG A 150 -19.36 4.16 -2.47
CA ARG A 150 -18.76 3.04 -3.21
C ARG A 150 -17.28 2.92 -2.85
N LEU A 151 -16.85 1.71 -2.59
CA LEU A 151 -15.47 1.37 -2.26
C LEU A 151 -14.96 0.34 -3.24
N PHE A 152 -13.82 0.63 -3.88
CA PHE A 152 -13.09 -0.33 -4.69
C PHE A 152 -11.72 -0.58 -4.07
N PHE A 153 -11.30 -1.85 -4.01
CA PHE A 153 -9.91 -2.19 -3.74
C PHE A 153 -9.18 -2.48 -5.04
N LEU A 154 -8.08 -1.76 -5.26
CA LEU A 154 -7.14 -2.00 -6.35
C LEU A 154 -6.10 -3.01 -5.89
N LEU A 155 -5.92 -4.09 -6.63
CA LEU A 155 -4.99 -5.16 -6.26
C LEU A 155 -4.42 -5.89 -7.47
N GLY A 156 -3.28 -6.57 -7.26
CA GLY A 156 -2.69 -7.46 -8.26
C GLY A 156 -3.30 -8.87 -8.21
N TYR A 157 -3.12 -9.62 -9.30
CA TYR A 157 -3.64 -10.98 -9.47
C TYR A 157 -3.27 -11.91 -8.30
N ASP A 158 -2.07 -11.82 -7.74
CA ASP A 158 -1.66 -12.68 -6.61
C ASP A 158 -2.57 -12.48 -5.39
N LYS A 159 -3.11 -11.27 -5.20
CA LYS A 159 -3.97 -10.95 -4.08
C LYS A 159 -5.40 -11.47 -4.27
N ILE A 160 -5.96 -11.40 -5.48
CA ILE A 160 -7.29 -11.99 -5.72
C ILE A 160 -7.26 -13.51 -5.54
N VAL A 161 -6.18 -14.18 -5.95
CA VAL A 161 -6.00 -15.61 -5.68
C VAL A 161 -6.06 -15.89 -4.18
N GLN A 162 -5.34 -15.13 -3.35
CA GLN A 162 -5.36 -15.27 -1.88
C GLN A 162 -6.75 -14.95 -1.28
N ILE A 163 -7.42 -13.88 -1.75
CA ILE A 163 -8.76 -13.51 -1.28
C ILE A 163 -9.79 -14.61 -1.58
N LEU A 164 -9.68 -15.27 -2.71
CA LEU A 164 -10.62 -16.33 -3.12
C LEU A 164 -10.20 -17.72 -2.62
N ASP A 165 -9.02 -17.90 -2.04
CA ASP A 165 -8.53 -19.20 -1.56
C ASP A 165 -9.22 -19.56 -0.22
N PRO A 166 -9.94 -20.71 -0.18
CA PRO A 166 -10.62 -21.16 1.03
C PRO A 166 -9.70 -21.41 2.22
N HIS A 167 -8.40 -21.65 1.97
CA HIS A 167 -7.42 -21.91 3.05
C HIS A 167 -7.29 -20.79 4.08
N TYR A 168 -7.62 -19.56 3.70
CA TYR A 168 -7.49 -18.38 4.59
C TYR A 168 -8.73 -18.09 5.46
N TYR A 169 -9.75 -18.95 5.41
CA TYR A 169 -11.03 -18.69 6.08
C TYR A 169 -11.52 -19.90 6.88
N GLU A 170 -12.11 -19.65 8.03
CA GLU A 170 -12.95 -20.63 8.71
C GLU A 170 -14.30 -20.79 7.99
N ASP A 171 -14.94 -19.68 7.63
CA ASP A 171 -16.11 -19.59 6.78
C ASP A 171 -15.86 -18.61 5.63
N ARG A 172 -15.39 -19.14 4.51
CA ARG A 172 -15.11 -18.36 3.30
C ARG A 172 -16.35 -17.66 2.74
N THR A 173 -17.46 -18.34 2.72
CA THR A 173 -18.69 -17.80 2.11
C THR A 173 -19.19 -16.59 2.87
N THR A 174 -19.26 -16.66 4.19
CA THR A 174 -19.62 -15.53 5.03
C THR A 174 -18.61 -14.38 4.90
N ALA A 175 -17.31 -14.65 4.94
CA ALA A 175 -16.27 -13.63 4.82
C ALA A 175 -16.33 -12.90 3.46
N LEU A 176 -16.49 -13.64 2.35
CA LEU A 176 -16.57 -13.03 1.02
C LEU A 176 -17.90 -12.29 0.81
N ASN A 177 -19.02 -12.81 1.31
CA ASN A 177 -20.29 -12.08 1.28
C ASN A 177 -20.18 -10.75 2.04
N THR A 178 -19.55 -10.74 3.19
CA THR A 178 -19.29 -9.51 3.96
C THR A 178 -18.41 -8.55 3.16
N LEU A 179 -17.28 -9.01 2.62
CA LEU A 179 -16.39 -8.18 1.81
C LEU A 179 -17.13 -7.54 0.63
N PHE A 180 -17.83 -8.36 -0.16
CA PHE A 180 -18.50 -7.89 -1.39
C PHE A 180 -19.81 -7.12 -1.14
N SER A 181 -20.36 -7.18 0.07
CA SER A 181 -21.42 -6.24 0.48
C SER A 181 -20.90 -4.83 0.74
N LEU A 182 -19.57 -4.68 1.01
CA LEU A 182 -18.94 -3.41 1.37
C LEU A 182 -18.08 -2.83 0.26
N ALA A 183 -17.49 -3.68 -0.59
CA ALA A 183 -16.48 -3.26 -1.59
C ALA A 183 -16.52 -4.10 -2.85
N GLU A 184 -16.00 -3.54 -3.94
CA GLU A 184 -15.72 -4.21 -5.20
C GLU A 184 -14.20 -4.28 -5.42
N LEU A 185 -13.72 -5.11 -6.35
CA LEU A 185 -12.28 -5.29 -6.60
C LEU A 185 -11.91 -4.91 -8.04
N LEU A 186 -10.85 -4.12 -8.18
CA LEU A 186 -10.17 -3.86 -9.45
C LEU A 186 -8.88 -4.70 -9.49
N VAL A 187 -8.83 -5.67 -10.38
CA VAL A 187 -7.74 -6.65 -10.41
C VAL A 187 -6.86 -6.46 -11.63
N ALA A 188 -5.60 -6.13 -11.39
CA ALA A 188 -4.60 -6.00 -12.43
C ALA A 188 -3.81 -7.30 -12.64
N PRO A 189 -3.40 -7.61 -13.89
CA PRO A 189 -2.52 -8.73 -14.20
C PRO A 189 -1.14 -8.54 -13.55
N ARG A 190 -0.46 -9.66 -13.24
CA ARG A 190 0.90 -9.66 -12.68
C ARG A 190 1.69 -10.85 -13.19
N GLY A 191 2.98 -10.65 -13.49
CA GLY A 191 3.83 -11.71 -14.06
C GLY A 191 3.23 -12.25 -15.35
N THR A 192 3.12 -13.56 -15.44
CA THR A 192 2.49 -14.26 -16.58
C THR A 192 0.96 -14.27 -16.52
N ALA A 193 0.36 -13.95 -15.35
CA ALA A 193 -1.10 -13.91 -15.22
C ALA A 193 -1.67 -12.75 -16.05
N ASN A 194 -2.76 -13.04 -16.76
CA ASN A 194 -3.43 -12.08 -17.65
C ASN A 194 -4.96 -12.14 -17.48
N ALA A 195 -5.69 -11.51 -18.37
CA ALA A 195 -7.16 -11.52 -18.33
C ALA A 195 -7.76 -12.94 -18.44
N VAL A 196 -7.11 -13.85 -19.16
CA VAL A 196 -7.54 -15.27 -19.27
C VAL A 196 -7.37 -15.94 -17.90
N SER A 197 -6.23 -15.76 -17.23
CA SER A 197 -5.98 -16.32 -15.89
C SER A 197 -7.02 -15.85 -14.87
N LEU A 198 -7.43 -14.58 -14.93
CA LEU A 198 -8.50 -14.06 -14.07
C LEU A 198 -9.86 -14.68 -14.44
N SER A 199 -10.17 -14.78 -15.74
CA SER A 199 -11.39 -15.43 -16.24
C SER A 199 -11.48 -16.89 -15.78
N ASP A 200 -10.39 -17.65 -15.88
CA ASP A 200 -10.31 -19.04 -15.45
C ASP A 200 -10.53 -19.17 -13.93
N LEU A 201 -9.90 -18.29 -13.13
CA LEU A 201 -10.13 -18.25 -11.69
C LEU A 201 -11.60 -17.97 -11.35
N LEU A 202 -12.22 -17.01 -12.03
CA LEU A 202 -13.61 -16.62 -11.79
C LEU A 202 -14.62 -17.64 -12.33
N SER A 203 -14.25 -18.47 -13.31
CA SER A 203 -15.10 -19.52 -13.85
C SER A 203 -15.31 -20.70 -12.90
N GLN A 204 -14.49 -20.83 -11.86
CA GLN A 204 -14.61 -21.90 -10.87
C GLN A 204 -15.97 -21.77 -10.13
N PRO A 205 -16.74 -22.87 -9.96
CA PRO A 205 -18.10 -22.82 -9.43
C PRO A 205 -18.26 -22.08 -8.11
N HIS A 206 -17.28 -22.23 -7.22
CA HIS A 206 -17.30 -21.57 -5.89
C HIS A 206 -16.95 -20.08 -5.94
N ASN A 207 -16.48 -19.56 -7.07
CA ASN A 207 -16.19 -18.13 -7.28
C ASN A 207 -17.31 -17.40 -8.04
N GLN A 208 -18.16 -18.14 -8.74
CA GLN A 208 -19.26 -17.59 -9.56
C GLN A 208 -20.15 -16.55 -8.84
N PRO A 209 -20.53 -16.73 -7.57
CA PRO A 209 -21.36 -15.75 -6.88
C PRO A 209 -20.72 -14.35 -6.76
N PHE A 210 -19.39 -14.26 -6.88
CA PHE A 210 -18.65 -13.04 -6.63
C PHE A 210 -18.16 -12.34 -7.92
N VAL A 211 -18.33 -12.96 -9.08
CA VAL A 211 -17.82 -12.44 -10.38
C VAL A 211 -18.27 -11.00 -10.66
N GLN A 212 -19.50 -10.66 -10.32
CA GLN A 212 -20.09 -9.34 -10.58
C GLN A 212 -19.38 -8.19 -9.80
N TYR A 213 -18.64 -8.50 -8.75
CA TYR A 213 -17.92 -7.53 -7.92
C TYR A 213 -16.43 -7.41 -8.28
N ILE A 214 -15.96 -8.16 -9.28
CA ILE A 214 -14.53 -8.27 -9.62
C ILE A 214 -14.33 -7.80 -11.05
N HIS A 215 -13.59 -6.69 -11.20
CA HIS A 215 -13.37 -6.03 -12.49
C HIS A 215 -11.91 -6.18 -12.92
N ALA A 216 -11.69 -6.64 -14.14
CA ALA A 216 -10.35 -6.73 -14.71
C ALA A 216 -9.83 -5.33 -15.08
N LEU A 217 -8.65 -4.98 -14.57
CA LEU A 217 -7.96 -3.74 -14.92
C LEU A 217 -6.83 -4.05 -15.90
N PRO A 218 -6.78 -3.41 -17.09
CA PRO A 218 -5.64 -3.59 -17.99
C PRO A 218 -4.37 -2.98 -17.39
N LEU A 219 -3.23 -3.66 -17.53
CA LEU A 219 -1.91 -3.15 -17.15
C LEU A 219 -0.88 -3.54 -18.21
N SER A 220 -0.03 -2.59 -18.61
CA SER A 220 1.07 -2.86 -19.55
C SER A 220 1.99 -3.96 -19.05
N SER A 221 2.45 -4.82 -19.94
CA SER A 221 3.40 -5.89 -19.63
C SER A 221 4.70 -5.40 -19.01
N THR A 222 5.13 -4.18 -19.34
CA THR A 222 6.35 -3.53 -18.81
C THR A 222 6.40 -3.49 -17.28
N TYR A 223 5.24 -3.37 -16.62
CA TYR A 223 5.17 -3.20 -15.16
C TYR A 223 4.86 -4.50 -14.39
N ARG A 224 4.50 -5.59 -15.10
CA ARG A 224 3.99 -6.83 -14.45
C ARG A 224 5.05 -7.55 -13.63
N ASP A 225 6.32 -7.45 -14.03
CA ASP A 225 7.44 -8.17 -13.41
C ASP A 225 8.18 -7.34 -12.35
N ILE A 226 7.83 -6.05 -12.21
CA ILE A 226 8.42 -5.17 -11.20
C ILE A 226 7.87 -5.55 -9.82
N SER A 227 8.78 -5.82 -8.86
CA SER A 227 8.39 -6.13 -7.49
C SER A 227 9.30 -5.51 -6.45
N SER A 228 8.71 -5.04 -5.35
CA SER A 228 9.46 -4.52 -4.19
C SER A 228 10.41 -5.56 -3.60
N SER A 229 10.08 -6.86 -3.67
CA SER A 229 10.95 -7.92 -3.15
C SER A 229 12.25 -8.03 -3.94
N ARG A 230 12.20 -7.92 -5.28
CA ARG A 230 13.41 -7.88 -6.11
C ARG A 230 14.28 -6.66 -5.80
N VAL A 231 13.64 -5.49 -5.62
CA VAL A 231 14.38 -4.28 -5.25
C VAL A 231 15.07 -4.44 -3.90
N ARG A 232 14.42 -5.04 -2.89
CA ARG A 232 15.05 -5.28 -1.58
C ARG A 232 16.23 -6.23 -1.62
N GLN A 233 16.15 -7.26 -2.47
CA GLN A 233 17.21 -8.27 -2.59
C GLN A 233 18.42 -7.80 -3.40
N HIS A 234 18.19 -6.94 -4.39
CA HIS A 234 19.20 -6.52 -5.36
C HIS A 234 19.02 -5.06 -5.76
N SER A 235 19.02 -4.14 -4.78
CA SER A 235 18.69 -2.73 -4.98
C SER A 235 19.49 -2.07 -6.12
N ALA A 236 20.79 -2.33 -6.20
CA ALA A 236 21.63 -1.75 -7.25
C ALA A 236 21.26 -2.20 -8.68
N GLN A 237 20.70 -3.40 -8.83
CA GLN A 237 20.30 -3.95 -10.14
C GLN A 237 18.96 -3.43 -10.63
N TYR A 238 18.04 -3.04 -9.72
CA TYR A 238 16.66 -2.68 -10.02
C TYR A 238 16.34 -1.20 -9.75
N LEU A 239 17.35 -0.32 -9.81
CA LEU A 239 17.17 1.12 -9.63
C LEU A 239 16.18 1.74 -10.62
N GLN A 240 16.15 1.26 -11.88
CA GLN A 240 15.20 1.71 -12.90
C GLN A 240 13.74 1.37 -12.57
N ASP A 241 13.49 0.41 -11.66
CA ASP A 241 12.15 -0.04 -11.29
C ASP A 241 11.51 0.83 -10.19
N ILE A 242 12.28 1.78 -9.66
CA ILE A 242 11.86 2.64 -8.54
C ILE A 242 12.01 4.13 -8.89
N PRO A 243 11.11 5.00 -8.37
CA PRO A 243 11.22 6.45 -8.51
C PRO A 243 12.52 7.01 -7.93
N SER A 244 12.94 8.17 -8.43
CA SER A 244 14.18 8.84 -7.97
C SER A 244 14.21 9.16 -6.49
N GLU A 245 13.06 9.47 -5.88
CA GLU A 245 12.89 9.71 -4.44
C GLU A 245 13.19 8.44 -3.64
N VAL A 246 12.76 7.30 -4.16
CA VAL A 246 13.04 5.99 -3.55
C VAL A 246 14.51 5.63 -3.70
N GLN A 247 15.11 5.88 -4.87
CA GLN A 247 16.56 5.68 -5.08
C GLN A 247 17.38 6.49 -4.07
N ARG A 248 17.03 7.77 -3.89
CA ARG A 248 17.66 8.65 -2.92
C ARG A 248 17.50 8.13 -1.49
N PHE A 249 16.27 7.76 -1.11
CA PHE A 249 16.01 7.17 0.21
C PHE A 249 16.86 5.93 0.47
N VAL A 250 16.94 5.01 -0.49
CA VAL A 250 17.74 3.78 -0.35
C VAL A 250 19.23 4.11 -0.19
N SER A 251 19.77 5.01 -1.02
CA SER A 251 21.19 5.38 -0.98
C SER A 251 21.58 6.16 0.28
N GLU A 252 20.70 7.02 0.80
CA GLU A 252 20.98 7.83 1.99
C GLU A 252 20.78 7.07 3.30
N THR A 253 19.85 6.10 3.32
CA THR A 253 19.48 5.40 4.56
C THR A 253 20.06 4.01 4.70
N HIS A 254 20.54 3.42 3.61
CA HIS A 254 20.98 2.01 3.56
C HIS A 254 19.91 1.04 4.06
N ALA A 255 18.63 1.37 3.81
CA ALA A 255 17.50 0.67 4.41
C ALA A 255 17.43 -0.82 4.04
N TYR A 256 17.99 -1.22 2.91
CA TYR A 256 17.99 -2.60 2.41
C TYR A 256 19.38 -3.25 2.39
N ASP A 257 20.40 -2.53 2.84
CA ASP A 257 21.75 -3.07 2.87
C ASP A 257 21.93 -4.03 4.07
N THR A 258 22.77 -5.02 3.90
CA THR A 258 23.23 -5.87 5.02
C THR A 258 24.21 -5.09 5.88
N PRO A 259 24.22 -5.33 7.21
CA PRO A 259 25.20 -4.71 8.09
C PRO A 259 26.63 -4.92 7.59
N LEU A 260 27.45 -3.87 7.65
CA LEU A 260 28.85 -3.90 7.23
C LEU A 260 29.73 -4.39 8.37
N ARG A 261 30.55 -5.42 8.10
CA ARG A 261 31.56 -5.87 9.04
C ARG A 261 32.87 -5.15 8.80
N LEU A 262 33.28 -4.32 9.74
CA LEU A 262 34.53 -3.57 9.70
C LEU A 262 35.76 -4.49 9.93
N LYS A 263 36.96 -4.01 9.63
CA LYS A 263 38.22 -4.78 9.77
C LYS A 263 38.54 -5.17 11.21
N ASP A 264 38.04 -4.43 12.18
CA ASP A 264 38.15 -4.69 13.63
C ASP A 264 37.11 -5.66 14.17
N GLY A 265 36.22 -6.18 13.29
CA GLY A 265 35.16 -7.14 13.64
C GLY A 265 33.85 -6.48 14.10
N VAL A 266 33.79 -5.16 14.19
CA VAL A 266 32.58 -4.41 14.54
C VAL A 266 31.59 -4.49 13.38
N GLU A 267 30.33 -4.75 13.68
CA GLU A 267 29.23 -4.77 12.72
C GLU A 267 28.47 -3.44 12.79
N VAL A 268 28.37 -2.75 11.64
CA VAL A 268 27.69 -1.45 11.54
C VAL A 268 26.45 -1.58 10.67
N ASP A 269 25.30 -1.31 11.26
CA ASP A 269 24.01 -1.22 10.57
C ASP A 269 23.55 0.24 10.51
N TYR A 270 23.79 0.88 9.39
CA TYR A 270 23.46 2.30 9.18
C TYR A 270 21.98 2.61 9.35
N TYR A 271 21.09 1.73 8.85
CA TYR A 271 19.66 1.94 9.00
C TYR A 271 19.21 1.78 10.47
N GLN A 272 19.74 0.83 11.19
CA GLN A 272 19.42 0.64 12.61
C GLN A 272 19.85 1.85 13.45
N GLU A 273 21.03 2.41 13.19
CA GLU A 273 21.49 3.63 13.85
C GLU A 273 20.57 4.83 13.56
N ARG A 274 20.16 4.98 12.28
CA ARG A 274 19.17 5.98 11.88
C ARG A 274 17.84 5.78 12.62
N ALA A 275 17.33 4.55 12.69
CA ALA A 275 16.07 4.24 13.35
C ALA A 275 16.11 4.55 14.85
N LYS A 276 17.20 4.22 15.55
CA LYS A 276 17.41 4.59 16.96
C LYS A 276 17.39 6.10 17.18
N ARG A 277 18.11 6.86 16.34
CA ARG A 277 18.12 8.33 16.40
C ARG A 277 16.73 8.91 16.18
N LEU A 278 15.98 8.38 15.21
CA LEU A 278 14.62 8.82 14.95
C LEU A 278 13.70 8.55 16.15
N GLN A 279 13.81 7.37 16.79
CA GLN A 279 13.05 7.06 17.99
C GLN A 279 13.32 8.05 19.13
N VAL A 280 14.59 8.42 19.38
CA VAL A 280 14.94 9.43 20.40
C VAL A 280 14.27 10.78 20.06
N LEU A 281 14.34 11.22 18.81
CA LEU A 281 13.75 12.50 18.38
C LEU A 281 12.21 12.53 18.46
N LEU A 282 11.57 11.36 18.49
CA LEU A 282 10.11 11.23 18.60
C LEU A 282 9.64 11.04 20.05
N GLN A 283 10.53 10.68 20.99
CA GLN A 283 10.18 10.49 22.41
C GLN A 283 9.89 11.80 23.18
N ASP A 284 10.26 12.95 22.62
CA ASP A 284 9.97 14.27 23.19
C ASP A 284 8.57 14.78 22.75
N LEU A 285 7.67 13.88 22.47
CA LEU A 285 6.23 14.12 22.24
C LEU A 285 5.47 14.07 23.58
#